data_9764b88a86cb712b58c5ee4a95b7e5ab
#
_entry.id   9764b88a86cb712b58c5ee4a95b7e5ab
#
_cell.length_a   1.000
_cell.length_b   1.000
_cell.length_c   1.000
_cell.angle_alpha   90.00
_cell.angle_beta   90.00
_cell.angle_gamma   90.00
#
_symmetry.space_group_name_H-M   'P 1'
#
loop_
_entity.id
_entity.type
_entity.pdbx_description
1 polymer ?
#
loop_
_entity_poly.entity_id
_entity_poly.type
_entity_poly.pdbx_seq_one_letter_code
_entity_poly.pdbx_strand_id
1 'polypeptide(L)'
;MKYEKTEELREVKREAVHAMTEETSLEQIVMPLLSWYDGHARVLPWRENTAPYRVWVSEIMLQQTRVEAVKPFFERFMKALPDVSALAACPENELLKLWEGLGYYNRVRNMQKAAQIIMTEYSGEFPADFEKLLALPGIGSYTAGAISSIAFGIPMPAVDGNVLRVISRV
;
A
#
# COMPACT_ATOMS: atom_id res chain seq x y z
N MET A 1 -52.18 -9.35 1.93
CA MET A 1 -51.35 -10.56 1.69
C MET A 1 -50.87 -10.76 0.24
N LYS A 2 -51.69 -10.62 -0.80
CA LYS A 2 -51.21 -10.80 -2.20
C LYS A 2 -50.53 -9.55 -2.78
N TYR A 3 -50.85 -8.36 -2.31
CA TYR A 3 -50.26 -7.07 -2.75
C TYR A 3 -48.90 -6.80 -2.08
N GLU A 4 -48.71 -7.15 -0.82
CA GLU A 4 -47.46 -6.96 -0.09
C GLU A 4 -46.31 -7.78 -0.71
N LYS A 5 -46.56 -9.02 -1.09
CA LYS A 5 -45.58 -9.91 -1.74
C LYS A 5 -45.11 -9.40 -3.11
N THR A 6 -45.92 -8.56 -3.77
CA THR A 6 -45.64 -8.03 -5.09
C THR A 6 -44.77 -6.78 -4.98
N GLU A 7 -44.86 -6.01 -3.91
CA GLU A 7 -44.03 -4.85 -3.62
C GLU A 7 -42.66 -5.26 -3.13
N GLU A 8 -42.55 -6.21 -2.19
CA GLU A 8 -41.25 -6.79 -1.77
C GLU A 8 -40.46 -7.34 -2.97
N LEU A 9 -41.12 -8.07 -3.88
CA LEU A 9 -40.47 -8.59 -5.10
C LEU A 9 -40.03 -7.50 -6.07
N ARG A 10 -40.69 -6.34 -6.07
CA ARG A 10 -40.29 -5.17 -6.87
C ARG A 10 -39.13 -4.43 -6.24
N GLU A 11 -39.09 -4.36 -4.92
CA GLU A 11 -37.98 -3.73 -4.18
C GLU A 11 -36.69 -4.54 -4.31
N VAL A 12 -36.74 -5.85 -4.08
CA VAL A 12 -35.61 -6.77 -4.29
C VAL A 12 -35.09 -6.74 -5.75
N LYS A 13 -36.00 -6.62 -6.74
CA LYS A 13 -35.58 -6.45 -8.14
C LYS A 13 -34.97 -5.09 -8.44
N ARG A 14 -35.41 -4.01 -7.77
CA ARG A 14 -34.80 -2.68 -7.91
C ARG A 14 -33.43 -2.63 -7.28
N GLU A 15 -33.25 -3.22 -6.09
CA GLU A 15 -31.97 -3.33 -5.43
C GLU A 15 -30.98 -4.19 -6.22
N ALA A 16 -31.42 -5.32 -6.77
CA ALA A 16 -30.59 -6.17 -7.63
C ALA A 16 -30.18 -5.48 -8.95
N VAL A 17 -31.11 -4.73 -9.57
CA VAL A 17 -30.80 -3.92 -10.79
C VAL A 17 -29.87 -2.77 -10.43
N HIS A 18 -30.03 -2.13 -9.28
CA HIS A 18 -29.17 -1.04 -8.82
C HIS A 18 -27.77 -1.56 -8.51
N ALA A 19 -27.64 -2.70 -7.80
CA ALA A 19 -26.36 -3.36 -7.55
C ALA A 19 -25.66 -3.81 -8.85
N MET A 20 -26.41 -4.35 -9.83
CA MET A 20 -25.86 -4.71 -11.16
C MET A 20 -25.43 -3.47 -11.98
N THR A 21 -26.11 -2.33 -11.84
CA THR A 21 -25.72 -1.09 -12.52
C THR A 21 -24.52 -0.42 -11.86
N GLU A 22 -24.36 -0.53 -10.54
CA GLU A 22 -23.17 -0.05 -9.83
C GLU A 22 -21.93 -0.91 -10.14
N GLU A 23 -22.05 -2.24 -10.16
CA GLU A 23 -20.96 -3.14 -10.57
C GLU A 23 -20.48 -2.84 -12.01
N THR A 24 -21.43 -2.63 -12.94
CA THR A 24 -21.11 -2.29 -14.33
C THR A 24 -20.45 -0.92 -14.47
N SER A 25 -20.75 0.04 -13.57
CA SER A 25 -20.16 1.38 -13.62
C SER A 25 -18.71 1.39 -13.13
N LEU A 26 -18.38 0.64 -12.07
CA LEU A 26 -17.02 0.52 -11.55
C LEU A 26 -16.09 -0.23 -12.50
N GLU A 27 -16.55 -1.27 -13.18
CA GLU A 27 -15.79 -1.97 -14.21
C GLU A 27 -15.43 -1.06 -15.39
N GLN A 28 -16.32 -0.15 -15.78
CA GLN A 28 -16.11 0.78 -16.89
C GLN A 28 -14.98 1.79 -16.64
N ILE A 29 -14.62 2.09 -15.39
CA ILE A 29 -13.52 3.02 -15.10
C ILE A 29 -12.14 2.37 -15.12
N VAL A 30 -12.04 1.04 -15.05
CA VAL A 30 -10.77 0.32 -14.92
C VAL A 30 -9.85 0.59 -16.12
N MET A 31 -10.31 0.30 -17.32
CA MET A 31 -9.49 0.48 -18.53
C MET A 31 -9.14 1.94 -18.83
N PRO A 32 -10.08 2.92 -18.75
CA PRO A 32 -9.74 4.33 -18.87
C PRO A 32 -8.73 4.80 -17.82
N LEU A 33 -8.87 4.36 -16.57
CA LEU A 33 -7.95 4.71 -15.49
C LEU A 33 -6.54 4.16 -15.72
N LEU A 34 -6.42 2.90 -16.11
CA LEU A 34 -5.13 2.27 -16.43
C LEU A 34 -4.45 2.96 -17.62
N SER A 35 -5.19 3.20 -18.71
CA SER A 35 -4.67 3.91 -19.90
C SER A 35 -4.22 5.34 -19.56
N TRP A 36 -4.98 6.04 -18.72
CA TRP A 36 -4.57 7.35 -18.24
C TRP A 36 -3.30 7.26 -17.39
N TYR A 37 -3.22 6.29 -16.48
CA TYR A 37 -2.07 6.11 -15.61
C TYR A 37 -0.79 5.84 -16.41
N ASP A 38 -0.84 5.00 -17.44
CA ASP A 38 0.32 4.68 -18.28
C ASP A 38 0.91 5.91 -18.97
N GLY A 39 0.04 6.86 -19.35
CA GLY A 39 0.47 8.14 -19.96
C GLY A 39 0.86 9.25 -18.97
N HIS A 40 0.50 9.11 -17.67
CA HIS A 40 0.62 10.18 -16.69
C HIS A 40 1.36 9.76 -15.40
N ALA A 41 1.89 8.54 -15.35
CA ALA A 41 2.62 8.05 -14.19
C ALA A 41 3.84 8.93 -13.89
N ARG A 42 3.91 9.48 -12.68
CA ARG A 42 5.05 10.30 -12.26
C ARG A 42 6.32 9.47 -12.16
N VAL A 43 7.42 10.01 -12.65
CA VAL A 43 8.75 9.43 -12.40
C VAL A 43 9.13 9.72 -10.95
N LEU A 44 9.30 8.66 -10.16
CA LEU A 44 9.61 8.74 -8.73
C LEU A 44 10.75 7.77 -8.41
N PRO A 45 11.69 8.13 -7.49
CA PRO A 45 12.84 7.27 -7.18
C PRO A 45 12.46 5.85 -6.77
N TRP A 46 11.36 5.67 -6.05
CA TRP A 46 10.88 4.36 -5.60
C TRP A 46 10.12 3.56 -6.65
N ARG A 47 9.92 4.11 -7.85
CA ARG A 47 9.28 3.44 -8.99
C ARG A 47 10.27 2.93 -10.04
N GLU A 48 11.58 3.09 -9.82
CA GLU A 48 12.63 2.57 -10.71
C GLU A 48 12.60 1.05 -10.84
N ASN A 49 12.24 0.37 -9.76
CA ASN A 49 11.98 -1.08 -9.74
C ASN A 49 10.97 -1.42 -8.64
N THR A 50 10.46 -2.65 -8.67
CA THR A 50 9.43 -3.15 -7.77
C THR A 50 9.97 -4.02 -6.64
N ALA A 51 11.26 -3.90 -6.28
CA ALA A 51 11.84 -4.66 -5.18
C ALA A 51 11.05 -4.43 -3.88
N PRO A 52 10.65 -5.49 -3.14
CA PRO A 52 9.77 -5.37 -1.97
C PRO A 52 10.27 -4.40 -0.91
N TYR A 53 11.57 -4.39 -0.66
CA TYR A 53 12.21 -3.48 0.28
C TYR A 53 12.00 -2.01 -0.12
N ARG A 54 12.20 -1.66 -1.40
CA ARG A 54 12.01 -0.29 -1.90
C ARG A 54 10.55 0.15 -1.83
N VAL A 55 9.65 -0.72 -2.23
CA VAL A 55 8.20 -0.47 -2.10
C VAL A 55 7.85 -0.21 -0.65
N TRP A 56 8.24 -1.09 0.26
CA TRP A 56 7.98 -0.94 1.68
C TRP A 56 8.52 0.37 2.27
N VAL A 57 9.81 0.68 2.03
CA VAL A 57 10.43 1.93 2.53
C VAL A 57 9.66 3.14 2.04
N SER A 58 9.30 3.20 0.74
CA SER A 58 8.56 4.32 0.19
C SER A 58 7.17 4.45 0.79
N GLU A 59 6.43 3.35 0.94
CA GLU A 59 5.08 3.35 1.51
C GLU A 59 5.08 3.87 2.96
N ILE A 60 6.06 3.46 3.77
CA ILE A 60 6.17 3.95 5.14
C ILE A 60 6.58 5.43 5.19
N MET A 61 7.50 5.89 4.32
CA MET A 61 7.90 7.29 4.26
C MET A 61 6.76 8.21 3.81
N LEU A 62 5.93 7.74 2.88
CA LEU A 62 4.79 8.50 2.34
C LEU A 62 3.61 8.62 3.31
N GLN A 63 3.57 7.83 4.38
CA GLN A 63 2.54 7.99 5.41
C GLN A 63 2.59 9.41 5.99
N GLN A 64 1.53 10.20 5.74
CA GLN A 64 1.38 11.58 6.22
C GLN A 64 2.50 12.54 5.78
N THR A 65 3.27 12.20 4.75
CA THR A 65 4.36 13.03 4.22
C THR A 65 4.17 13.24 2.71
N ARG A 66 4.38 14.47 2.24
CA ARG A 66 4.22 14.82 0.83
C ARG A 66 5.32 14.19 -0.02
N VAL A 67 4.98 13.77 -1.24
CA VAL A 67 5.89 13.13 -2.20
C VAL A 67 7.20 13.89 -2.38
N GLU A 68 7.14 15.19 -2.61
CA GLU A 68 8.34 16.00 -2.86
C GLU A 68 9.28 16.06 -1.64
N ALA A 69 8.71 16.04 -0.44
CA ALA A 69 9.51 16.00 0.78
C ALA A 69 10.18 14.63 0.97
N VAL A 70 9.56 13.53 0.55
CA VAL A 70 10.09 12.17 0.73
C VAL A 70 11.27 11.89 -0.20
N LYS A 71 11.32 12.43 -1.42
CA LYS A 71 12.36 12.13 -2.41
C LYS A 71 13.79 12.15 -1.85
N PRO A 72 14.28 13.26 -1.27
CA PRO A 72 15.65 13.32 -0.77
C PRO A 72 15.91 12.39 0.42
N PHE A 73 14.89 12.12 1.23
CA PHE A 73 14.99 11.17 2.35
C PHE A 73 15.09 9.74 1.85
N PHE A 74 14.30 9.37 0.87
CA PHE A 74 14.31 8.04 0.29
C PHE A 74 15.68 7.73 -0.35
N GLU A 75 16.21 8.64 -1.16
CA GLU A 75 17.52 8.48 -1.80
C GLU A 75 18.63 8.31 -0.76
N ARG A 76 18.67 9.20 0.25
CA ARG A 76 19.63 9.12 1.34
C ARG A 76 19.51 7.82 2.14
N PHE A 77 18.29 7.41 2.46
CA PHE A 77 18.01 6.20 3.22
C PHE A 77 18.43 4.95 2.45
N MET A 78 18.04 4.84 1.18
CA MET A 78 18.42 3.72 0.32
C MET A 78 19.92 3.62 0.04
N LYS A 79 20.62 4.76 0.03
CA LYS A 79 22.09 4.78 -0.08
C LYS A 79 22.78 4.26 1.19
N ALA A 80 22.24 4.59 2.36
CA ALA A 80 22.81 4.18 3.65
C ALA A 80 22.40 2.76 4.04
N LEU A 81 21.16 2.38 3.76
CA LEU A 81 20.53 1.12 4.13
C LEU A 81 19.89 0.50 2.88
N PRO A 82 20.69 -0.11 1.98
CA PRO A 82 20.22 -0.54 0.65
C PRO A 82 19.29 -1.75 0.69
N ASP A 83 19.27 -2.50 1.78
CA ASP A 83 18.50 -3.74 1.92
C ASP A 83 18.00 -3.96 3.36
N VAL A 84 17.22 -5.02 3.53
CA VAL A 84 16.63 -5.38 4.82
C VAL A 84 17.68 -5.75 5.88
N SER A 85 18.80 -6.33 5.46
CA SER A 85 19.88 -6.72 6.36
C SER A 85 20.58 -5.48 6.95
N ALA A 86 20.88 -4.50 6.11
CA ALA A 86 21.46 -3.24 6.55
C ALA A 86 20.54 -2.49 7.51
N LEU A 87 19.22 -2.48 7.24
CA LEU A 87 18.23 -1.87 8.14
C LEU A 87 18.14 -2.61 9.48
N ALA A 88 18.11 -3.94 9.45
CA ALA A 88 18.02 -4.77 10.67
C ALA A 88 19.21 -4.57 11.60
N ALA A 89 20.43 -4.42 11.03
CA ALA A 89 21.68 -4.28 11.75
C ALA A 89 22.03 -2.83 12.14
N CYS A 90 21.31 -1.83 11.63
CA CYS A 90 21.63 -0.42 11.85
C CYS A 90 21.48 -0.03 13.32
N PRO A 91 22.46 0.64 13.93
CA PRO A 91 22.33 1.19 15.28
C PRO A 91 21.15 2.19 15.34
N GLU A 92 20.35 2.14 16.41
CA GLU A 92 19.12 2.96 16.52
C GLU A 92 19.42 4.46 16.41
N ASN A 93 20.50 4.95 16.98
CA ASN A 93 20.91 6.34 16.91
C ASN A 93 21.19 6.80 15.46
N GLU A 94 21.82 5.97 14.66
CA GLU A 94 22.10 6.23 13.24
C GLU A 94 20.80 6.18 12.40
N LEU A 95 19.96 5.18 12.67
CA LEU A 95 18.68 5.04 12.04
C LEU A 95 17.77 6.27 12.27
N LEU A 96 17.68 6.73 13.51
CA LEU A 96 16.90 7.92 13.87
C LEU A 96 17.46 9.19 13.21
N LYS A 97 18.78 9.30 13.07
CA LYS A 97 19.42 10.41 12.35
C LYS A 97 19.11 10.39 10.84
N LEU A 98 19.07 9.22 10.21
CA LEU A 98 18.67 9.09 8.80
C LEU A 98 17.18 9.47 8.60
N TRP A 99 16.34 9.32 9.63
CA TRP A 99 14.91 9.63 9.59
C TRP A 99 14.58 11.06 10.05
N GLU A 100 15.57 11.79 10.56
CA GLU A 100 15.39 13.15 11.09
C GLU A 100 14.80 14.08 10.03
N GLY A 101 13.69 14.75 10.39
CA GLY A 101 12.90 15.62 9.49
C GLY A 101 11.64 15.00 8.91
N LEU A 102 11.49 13.66 8.91
CA LEU A 102 10.25 13.00 8.49
C LEU A 102 9.19 12.93 9.61
N GLY A 103 9.61 13.02 10.87
CA GLY A 103 8.72 12.89 12.03
C GLY A 103 8.17 11.47 12.24
N TYR A 104 7.29 11.32 13.24
CA TYR A 104 6.64 10.05 13.55
C TYR A 104 7.64 8.87 13.65
N TYR A 105 8.65 9.01 14.51
CA TYR A 105 9.79 8.08 14.62
C TYR A 105 9.43 6.63 14.93
N ASN A 106 8.23 6.37 15.45
CA ASN A 106 7.74 5.02 15.64
C ASN A 106 7.64 4.24 14.32
N ARG A 107 7.48 4.92 13.18
CA ARG A 107 7.47 4.28 11.86
C ARG A 107 8.79 3.58 11.59
N VAL A 108 9.90 4.29 11.71
CA VAL A 108 11.22 3.73 11.42
C VAL A 108 11.66 2.70 12.46
N ARG A 109 11.26 2.87 13.73
CA ARG A 109 11.50 1.84 14.76
C ARG A 109 10.74 0.54 14.45
N ASN A 110 9.51 0.64 14.02
CA ASN A 110 8.74 -0.52 13.59
C ASN A 110 9.32 -1.15 12.33
N MET A 111 9.81 -0.35 11.38
CA MET A 111 10.53 -0.87 10.21
C MET A 111 11.75 -1.68 10.63
N GLN A 112 12.55 -1.21 11.57
CA GLN A 112 13.71 -1.96 12.05
C GLN A 112 13.32 -3.27 12.70
N LYS A 113 12.30 -3.27 13.57
CA LYS A 113 11.78 -4.51 14.18
C LYS A 113 11.28 -5.49 13.13
N ALA A 114 10.53 -4.99 12.13
CA ALA A 114 10.08 -5.83 11.02
C ALA A 114 11.26 -6.39 10.20
N ALA A 115 12.28 -5.57 9.94
CA ALA A 115 13.49 -6.02 9.26
C ALA A 115 14.21 -7.13 10.04
N GLN A 116 14.30 -7.02 11.36
CA GLN A 116 14.87 -8.06 12.22
C GLN A 116 14.07 -9.36 12.16
N ILE A 117 12.74 -9.29 12.14
CA ILE A 117 11.87 -10.47 11.97
C ILE A 117 12.08 -11.07 10.58
N ILE A 118 12.15 -10.26 9.51
CA ILE A 118 12.43 -10.75 8.16
C ILE A 118 13.77 -11.49 8.12
N MET A 119 14.80 -10.97 8.77
CA MET A 119 16.10 -11.64 8.83
C MET A 119 16.04 -12.98 9.57
N THR A 120 15.31 -13.07 10.69
CA THR A 120 15.31 -14.25 11.57
C THR A 120 14.31 -15.32 11.13
N GLU A 121 13.12 -14.93 10.65
CA GLU A 121 12.04 -15.86 10.35
C GLU A 121 11.88 -16.15 8.86
N TYR A 122 12.35 -15.24 7.99
CA TYR A 122 12.20 -15.34 6.52
C TYR A 122 13.55 -15.32 5.79
N SER A 123 14.66 -15.57 6.50
CA SER A 123 16.02 -15.66 5.90
C SER A 123 16.44 -14.41 5.12
N GLY A 124 15.92 -13.24 5.49
CA GLY A 124 16.19 -11.96 4.83
C GLY A 124 15.34 -11.67 3.58
N GLU A 125 14.41 -12.54 3.24
CA GLU A 125 13.51 -12.36 2.09
C GLU A 125 12.11 -11.92 2.56
N PHE A 126 11.52 -10.96 1.87
CA PHE A 126 10.14 -10.57 2.14
C PHE A 126 9.18 -11.72 1.82
N PRO A 127 8.26 -12.07 2.73
CA PRO A 127 7.27 -13.09 2.44
C PRO A 127 6.29 -12.62 1.35
N ALA A 128 6.14 -13.41 0.29
CA ALA A 128 5.13 -13.20 -0.76
C ALA A 128 3.75 -13.69 -0.29
N ASP A 129 3.30 -13.20 0.86
CA ASP A 129 2.06 -13.63 1.51
C ASP A 129 1.48 -12.46 2.31
N PHE A 130 0.24 -12.09 2.04
CA PHE A 130 -0.42 -10.93 2.63
C PHE A 130 -0.53 -11.02 4.16
N GLU A 131 -0.90 -12.18 4.70
CA GLU A 131 -1.09 -12.36 6.14
C GLU A 131 0.26 -12.30 6.89
N LYS A 132 1.30 -12.86 6.29
CA LYS A 132 2.66 -12.77 6.86
C LYS A 132 3.19 -11.33 6.82
N LEU A 133 2.93 -10.59 5.75
CA LEU A 133 3.26 -9.17 5.68
C LEU A 133 2.48 -8.37 6.72
N LEU A 134 1.19 -8.64 6.88
CA LEU A 134 0.32 -7.96 7.85
C LEU A 134 0.75 -8.20 9.31
N ALA A 135 1.36 -9.36 9.60
CA ALA A 135 1.88 -9.68 10.92
C ALA A 135 3.17 -8.92 11.31
N LEU A 136 3.84 -8.27 10.34
CA LEU A 136 5.06 -7.52 10.59
C LEU A 136 4.77 -6.17 11.28
N PRO A 137 5.59 -5.76 12.27
CA PRO A 137 5.41 -4.49 12.97
C PRO A 137 5.34 -3.28 12.03
N GLY A 138 4.28 -2.49 12.15
CA GLY A 138 4.09 -1.26 11.38
C GLY A 138 3.61 -1.45 9.95
N ILE A 139 3.32 -2.68 9.54
CA ILE A 139 2.67 -2.99 8.27
C ILE A 139 1.17 -3.19 8.52
N GLY A 140 0.36 -2.26 8.08
CA GLY A 140 -1.10 -2.37 8.05
C GLY A 140 -1.61 -2.93 6.73
N SER A 141 -2.94 -3.13 6.64
CA SER A 141 -3.60 -3.71 5.45
C SER A 141 -3.26 -2.96 4.15
N TYR A 142 -3.21 -1.64 4.17
CA TYR A 142 -2.79 -0.84 3.02
C TYR A 142 -1.35 -1.18 2.57
N THR A 143 -0.38 -1.14 3.49
CA THR A 143 1.03 -1.39 3.17
C THR A 143 1.25 -2.84 2.74
N ALA A 144 0.60 -3.80 3.40
CA ALA A 144 0.64 -5.21 2.99
C ALA A 144 0.06 -5.40 1.59
N GLY A 145 -1.08 -4.76 1.28
CA GLY A 145 -1.68 -4.77 -0.06
C GLY A 145 -0.78 -4.14 -1.12
N ALA A 146 -0.15 -3.00 -0.82
CA ALA A 146 0.77 -2.34 -1.73
C ALA A 146 2.01 -3.20 -2.03
N ILE A 147 2.63 -3.80 -1.02
CA ILE A 147 3.77 -4.71 -1.21
C ILE A 147 3.33 -5.95 -2.01
N SER A 148 2.21 -6.57 -1.65
CA SER A 148 1.69 -7.76 -2.35
C SER A 148 1.44 -7.48 -3.82
N SER A 149 0.75 -6.38 -4.13
CA SER A 149 0.37 -6.06 -5.52
C SER A 149 1.54 -5.53 -6.35
N ILE A 150 2.34 -4.60 -5.83
CA ILE A 150 3.39 -3.94 -6.59
C ILE A 150 4.65 -4.82 -6.71
N ALA A 151 5.07 -5.45 -5.61
CA ALA A 151 6.32 -6.20 -5.60
C ALA A 151 6.16 -7.65 -6.03
N PHE A 152 5.02 -8.28 -5.70
CA PHE A 152 4.81 -9.70 -5.95
C PHE A 152 3.76 -10.00 -7.03
N GLY A 153 3.06 -8.99 -7.55
CA GLY A 153 1.99 -9.19 -8.53
C GLY A 153 0.78 -9.97 -7.98
N ILE A 154 0.64 -10.06 -6.67
CA ILE A 154 -0.50 -10.71 -6.00
C ILE A 154 -1.65 -9.69 -5.99
N PRO A 155 -2.84 -10.00 -6.53
CA PRO A 155 -3.96 -9.05 -6.64
C PRO A 155 -4.59 -8.76 -5.28
N MET A 156 -3.93 -7.96 -4.46
CA MET A 156 -4.42 -7.49 -3.16
C MET A 156 -4.73 -5.99 -3.21
N PRO A 157 -5.86 -5.55 -2.63
CA PRO A 157 -6.22 -4.15 -2.63
C PRO A 157 -5.32 -3.33 -1.70
N ALA A 158 -4.88 -2.15 -2.18
CA ALA A 158 -4.20 -1.13 -1.38
C ALA A 158 -5.14 0.07 -1.23
N VAL A 159 -6.03 0.02 -0.25
CA VAL A 159 -7.09 1.02 -0.04
C VAL A 159 -6.68 1.99 1.08
N ASP A 160 -6.41 3.22 0.71
CA ASP A 160 -6.18 4.34 1.64
C ASP A 160 -7.35 5.33 1.66
N GLY A 161 -7.25 6.37 2.48
CA GLY A 161 -8.28 7.41 2.56
C GLY A 161 -8.50 8.16 1.24
N ASN A 162 -7.51 8.22 0.33
CA ASN A 162 -7.66 8.84 -0.99
C ASN A 162 -8.47 7.94 -1.92
N VAL A 163 -8.19 6.64 -1.92
CA VAL A 163 -8.96 5.66 -2.69
C VAL A 163 -10.41 5.69 -2.23
N LEU A 164 -10.69 5.62 -0.92
CA LEU A 164 -12.04 5.71 -0.38
C LEU A 164 -12.73 7.01 -0.81
N ARG A 165 -12.03 8.15 -0.71
CA ARG A 165 -12.58 9.46 -1.09
C ARG A 165 -12.92 9.56 -2.58
N VAL A 166 -12.15 8.92 -3.45
CA VAL A 166 -12.40 8.95 -4.91
C VAL A 166 -13.52 7.98 -5.26
N ILE A 167 -13.39 6.72 -4.87
CA ILE A 167 -14.36 5.66 -5.23
C ILE A 167 -15.76 5.94 -4.68
N SER A 168 -15.88 6.57 -3.50
CA SER A 168 -17.19 6.97 -2.97
C SER A 168 -17.91 8.07 -3.78
N ARG A 169 -17.30 8.62 -4.82
CA ARG A 169 -17.84 9.68 -5.70
C ARG A 169 -18.01 9.23 -7.15
N VAL A 170 -17.61 8.05 -7.46
CA VAL A 170 -17.80 7.39 -8.75
C VAL A 170 -18.98 6.45 -8.68
#